data_62ac8d95b90e9f990fdeb0a243adf008
#
_entry.id   62ac8d95b90e9f990fdeb0a243adf008
#
_cell.length_a   1.000
_cell.length_b   1.000
_cell.length_c   1.000
_cell.angle_alpha   90.00
_cell.angle_beta   90.00
_cell.angle_gamma   90.00
#
_symmetry.space_group_name_H-M   'P 1'
#
loop_
_entity.id
_entity.type
_entity.pdbx_description
1 polymer ?
#
loop_
_entity_poly.entity_id
_entity_poly.type
_entity_poly.pdbx_seq_one_letter_code
_entity_poly.pdbx_strand_id
1 'polypeptide(L)'
;MLRWHVRHGTEVGREADRVIRAGTLMPDTTMMRLVGPELAKRRDGDWILDGFPRTDAQAERLHEFLEAEHLPLSLVVHLIVPEEVILQRILERWTHMPSGRVYNLSFNPPKRAGIDDVTGEPLEKRDDDNPETFKKRIDNFHRVTEPMINLLREAPCPLHPDSPLLVDIGGETSDIIWPKLLDVIQQRFRHLQGVKS
;
A
#
# COMPACT_ATOMS: atom_id res chain seq x y z
N MET A 1 -3.44 7.96 -4.64
CA MET A 1 -4.41 8.09 -5.75
C MET A 1 -5.84 8.27 -5.23
N LEU A 2 -6.53 7.27 -4.63
CA LEU A 2 -7.94 7.40 -4.20
C LEU A 2 -8.22 8.61 -3.29
N ARG A 3 -7.39 8.85 -2.28
CA ARG A 3 -7.56 10.01 -1.39
C ARG A 3 -7.41 11.37 -2.09
N TRP A 4 -6.68 11.42 -3.20
CA TRP A 4 -6.64 12.61 -4.05
C TRP A 4 -8.00 12.86 -4.71
N HIS A 5 -8.62 11.80 -5.27
CA HIS A 5 -9.96 11.88 -5.87
C HIS A 5 -11.02 12.28 -4.83
N VAL A 6 -10.94 11.74 -3.60
CA VAL A 6 -11.82 12.13 -2.48
C VAL A 6 -11.70 13.63 -2.21
N ARG A 7 -10.48 14.14 -2.06
CA ARG A 7 -10.23 15.57 -1.77
C ARG A 7 -10.73 16.50 -2.88
N HIS A 8 -10.66 16.06 -4.14
CA HIS A 8 -11.11 16.86 -5.28
C HIS A 8 -12.58 16.63 -5.68
N GLY A 9 -13.34 15.86 -4.86
CA GLY A 9 -14.77 15.65 -5.06
C GLY A 9 -15.15 15.02 -6.41
N THR A 10 -14.22 14.27 -7.04
CA THR A 10 -14.52 13.60 -8.32
C THR A 10 -15.60 12.51 -8.13
N GLU A 11 -16.20 12.03 -9.21
CA GLU A 11 -17.18 10.94 -9.14
C GLU A 11 -16.59 9.70 -8.45
N VAL A 12 -15.39 9.27 -8.90
CA VAL A 12 -14.63 8.18 -8.26
C VAL A 12 -14.28 8.50 -6.81
N GLY A 13 -14.00 9.77 -6.51
CA GLY A 13 -13.72 10.23 -5.15
C GLY A 13 -14.90 10.07 -4.20
N ARG A 14 -16.12 10.38 -4.65
CA ARG A 14 -17.35 10.17 -3.86
C ARG A 14 -17.63 8.69 -3.60
N GLU A 15 -17.37 7.82 -4.58
CA GLU A 15 -17.44 6.38 -4.40
C GLU A 15 -16.37 5.90 -3.42
N ALA A 16 -15.13 6.32 -3.60
CA ALA A 16 -14.02 5.97 -2.74
C ALA A 16 -14.23 6.39 -1.27
N ASP A 17 -14.78 7.57 -1.02
CA ASP A 17 -15.07 8.04 0.35
C ASP A 17 -16.05 7.09 1.07
N ARG A 18 -17.14 6.71 0.40
CA ARG A 18 -18.10 5.74 0.97
C ARG A 18 -17.45 4.40 1.31
N VAL A 19 -16.67 3.86 0.38
CA VAL A 19 -16.00 2.57 0.53
C VAL A 19 -14.93 2.62 1.63
N ILE A 20 -14.14 3.70 1.70
CA ILE A 20 -13.11 3.90 2.73
C ILE A 20 -13.73 3.97 4.13
N ARG A 21 -14.82 4.75 4.29
CA ARG A 21 -15.56 4.87 5.57
C ARG A 21 -16.19 3.55 6.00
N ALA A 22 -16.70 2.77 5.04
CA ALA A 22 -17.27 1.46 5.28
C ALA A 22 -16.21 0.38 5.61
N GLY A 23 -14.93 0.63 5.36
CA GLY A 23 -13.86 -0.36 5.50
C GLY A 23 -13.92 -1.49 4.46
N THR A 24 -14.58 -1.24 3.32
CA THR A 24 -14.72 -2.21 2.21
C THR A 24 -13.74 -1.91 1.08
N LEU A 25 -13.74 -2.74 0.03
CA LEU A 25 -12.89 -2.57 -1.14
C LEU A 25 -13.64 -1.86 -2.27
N MET A 26 -12.90 -1.07 -3.05
CA MET A 26 -13.40 -0.50 -4.30
C MET A 26 -13.71 -1.59 -5.31
N PRO A 27 -14.70 -1.39 -6.20
CA PRO A 27 -14.95 -2.31 -7.31
C PRO A 27 -13.70 -2.52 -8.17
N ASP A 28 -13.43 -3.77 -8.56
CA ASP A 28 -12.21 -4.15 -9.27
C ASP A 28 -12.04 -3.42 -10.61
N THR A 29 -13.13 -3.23 -11.34
CA THR A 29 -13.15 -2.47 -12.59
C THR A 29 -12.77 -0.99 -12.38
N THR A 30 -13.25 -0.37 -11.30
CA THR A 30 -12.93 1.02 -10.98
C THR A 30 -11.45 1.15 -10.63
N MET A 31 -10.90 0.19 -9.88
CA MET A 31 -9.46 0.20 -9.54
C MET A 31 -8.58 0.10 -10.79
N MET A 32 -8.86 -0.81 -11.73
CA MET A 32 -8.06 -0.93 -12.96
C MET A 32 -8.16 0.31 -13.85
N ARG A 33 -9.34 0.95 -13.94
CA ARG A 33 -9.51 2.22 -14.66
C ARG A 33 -8.66 3.36 -14.08
N LEU A 34 -8.30 3.30 -12.82
CA LEU A 34 -7.42 4.27 -12.17
C LEU A 34 -5.94 3.90 -12.29
N VAL A 35 -5.61 2.63 -12.06
CA VAL A 35 -4.22 2.15 -11.99
C VAL A 35 -3.60 2.02 -13.38
N GLY A 36 -4.32 1.45 -14.34
CA GLY A 36 -3.80 1.17 -15.68
C GLY A 36 -3.20 2.40 -16.38
N PRO A 37 -3.97 3.53 -16.51
CA PRO A 37 -3.43 4.74 -17.13
C PRO A 37 -2.20 5.32 -16.41
N GLU A 38 -2.09 5.16 -15.10
CA GLU A 38 -0.94 5.64 -14.35
C GLU A 38 0.30 4.76 -14.56
N LEU A 39 0.13 3.45 -14.71
CA LEU A 39 1.21 2.54 -15.07
C LEU A 39 1.68 2.78 -16.51
N ALA A 40 0.75 2.96 -17.45
CA ALA A 40 1.07 3.23 -18.85
C ALA A 40 1.94 4.49 -19.04
N LYS A 41 1.79 5.50 -18.18
CA LYS A 41 2.65 6.71 -18.18
C LYS A 41 4.08 6.45 -17.67
N ARG A 42 4.35 5.29 -17.08
CA ARG A 42 5.63 4.96 -16.41
C ARG A 42 6.35 3.78 -17.04
N ARG A 43 6.13 3.56 -18.34
CA ARG A 43 6.74 2.42 -19.07
C ARG A 43 8.26 2.40 -19.02
N ASP A 44 8.87 3.58 -19.02
CA ASP A 44 10.33 3.75 -19.07
C ASP A 44 10.95 3.95 -17.67
N GLY A 45 10.20 3.72 -16.61
CA GLY A 45 10.65 3.97 -15.25
C GLY A 45 10.19 2.92 -14.24
N ASP A 46 10.78 2.96 -13.06
CA ASP A 46 10.37 2.13 -11.94
C ASP A 46 9.03 2.60 -11.36
N TRP A 47 8.23 1.65 -10.89
CA TRP A 47 6.95 1.93 -10.26
C TRP A 47 6.70 1.02 -9.05
N ILE A 48 5.91 1.53 -8.12
CA ILE A 48 5.47 0.79 -6.94
C ILE A 48 3.94 0.94 -6.82
N LEU A 49 3.27 -0.19 -6.64
CA LEU A 49 1.86 -0.23 -6.24
C LEU A 49 1.78 -0.52 -4.74
N ASP A 50 1.16 0.40 -4.00
CA ASP A 50 0.94 0.27 -2.56
C ASP A 50 -0.52 -0.08 -2.29
N GLY A 51 -0.75 -1.25 -1.67
CA GLY A 51 -2.08 -1.76 -1.31
C GLY A 51 -2.96 -2.12 -2.49
N PHE A 52 -2.37 -2.54 -3.61
CA PHE A 52 -3.04 -3.04 -4.80
C PHE A 52 -2.13 -4.09 -5.51
N PRO A 53 -2.66 -5.23 -6.01
CA PRO A 53 -4.06 -5.69 -5.93
C PRO A 53 -4.48 -6.13 -4.51
N ARG A 54 -5.80 -6.29 -4.29
CA ARG A 54 -6.38 -6.79 -3.03
C ARG A 54 -7.39 -7.93 -3.22
N THR A 55 -7.72 -8.27 -4.46
CA THR A 55 -8.60 -9.38 -4.81
C THR A 55 -7.99 -10.17 -5.96
N ASP A 56 -8.41 -11.44 -6.11
CA ASP A 56 -7.97 -12.29 -7.22
C ASP A 56 -8.29 -11.64 -8.58
N ALA A 57 -9.50 -11.10 -8.73
CA ALA A 57 -9.92 -10.41 -9.95
C ALA A 57 -9.07 -9.15 -10.25
N GLN A 58 -8.60 -8.43 -9.24
CA GLN A 58 -7.65 -7.32 -9.44
C GLN A 58 -6.28 -7.84 -9.84
N ALA A 59 -5.81 -8.92 -9.25
CA ALA A 59 -4.52 -9.52 -9.56
C ALA A 59 -4.48 -10.04 -11.00
N GLU A 60 -5.53 -10.75 -11.42
CA GLU A 60 -5.69 -11.27 -12.78
C GLU A 60 -5.69 -10.14 -13.82
N ARG A 61 -6.54 -9.12 -13.63
CA ARG A 61 -6.61 -7.96 -14.53
C ARG A 61 -5.32 -7.13 -14.56
N LEU A 62 -4.62 -7.03 -13.43
CA LEU A 62 -3.31 -6.38 -13.39
C LEU A 62 -2.31 -7.19 -14.19
N HIS A 63 -2.29 -8.51 -14.05
CA HIS A 63 -1.41 -9.41 -14.79
C HIS A 63 -1.64 -9.28 -16.31
N GLU A 64 -2.89 -9.40 -16.77
CA GLU A 64 -3.26 -9.21 -18.19
C GLU A 64 -2.79 -7.85 -18.72
N PHE A 65 -3.00 -6.79 -17.94
CA PHE A 65 -2.56 -5.44 -18.30
C PHE A 65 -1.03 -5.35 -18.41
N LEU A 66 -0.30 -5.87 -17.42
CA LEU A 66 1.16 -5.83 -17.40
C LEU A 66 1.77 -6.65 -18.54
N GLU A 67 1.19 -7.78 -18.90
CA GLU A 67 1.59 -8.57 -20.07
C GLU A 67 1.38 -7.80 -21.38
N ALA A 68 0.19 -7.23 -21.58
CA ALA A 68 -0.14 -6.43 -22.76
C ALA A 68 0.76 -5.21 -22.95
N GLU A 69 1.16 -4.59 -21.84
CA GLU A 69 2.03 -3.40 -21.82
C GLU A 69 3.54 -3.73 -21.79
N HIS A 70 3.90 -5.02 -21.73
CA HIS A 70 5.29 -5.50 -21.56
C HIS A 70 5.99 -4.94 -20.31
N LEU A 71 5.26 -4.85 -19.20
CA LEU A 71 5.69 -4.35 -17.90
C LEU A 71 5.74 -5.49 -16.86
N PRO A 72 6.72 -6.37 -16.88
CA PRO A 72 6.74 -7.53 -16.00
C PRO A 72 6.83 -7.13 -14.53
N LEU A 73 5.98 -7.74 -13.69
CA LEU A 73 6.07 -7.60 -12.24
C LEU A 73 7.33 -8.27 -11.71
N SER A 74 8.17 -7.51 -11.05
CA SER A 74 9.51 -7.97 -10.64
C SER A 74 9.59 -8.42 -9.17
N LEU A 75 8.73 -7.91 -8.32
CA LEU A 75 8.71 -8.23 -6.90
C LEU A 75 7.36 -7.88 -6.28
N VAL A 76 6.86 -8.78 -5.45
CA VAL A 76 5.78 -8.53 -4.51
C VAL A 76 6.33 -8.62 -3.10
N VAL A 77 6.09 -7.59 -2.29
CA VAL A 77 6.49 -7.58 -0.88
C VAL A 77 5.23 -7.64 -0.03
N HIS A 78 5.12 -8.70 0.77
CA HIS A 78 4.09 -8.83 1.79
C HIS A 78 4.68 -8.50 3.16
N LEU A 79 4.21 -7.41 3.75
CA LEU A 79 4.64 -6.98 5.08
C LEU A 79 3.81 -7.69 6.16
N ILE A 80 4.46 -8.46 7.01
CA ILE A 80 3.83 -9.17 8.13
C ILE A 80 4.04 -8.36 9.40
N VAL A 81 2.96 -7.75 9.90
CA VAL A 81 2.93 -6.96 11.12
C VAL A 81 1.84 -7.50 12.04
N PRO A 82 2.08 -7.68 13.35
CA PRO A 82 1.04 -8.12 14.29
C PRO A 82 -0.18 -7.17 14.28
N GLU A 83 -1.37 -7.73 14.34
CA GLU A 83 -2.62 -6.95 14.26
C GLU A 83 -2.75 -5.92 15.37
N GLU A 84 -2.28 -6.27 16.59
CA GLU A 84 -2.28 -5.37 17.74
C GLU A 84 -1.42 -4.12 17.47
N VAL A 85 -0.28 -4.29 16.80
CA VAL A 85 0.61 -3.18 16.41
C VAL A 85 -0.07 -2.32 15.36
N ILE A 86 -0.77 -2.93 14.38
CA ILE A 86 -1.51 -2.18 13.35
C ILE A 86 -2.65 -1.39 13.99
N LEU A 87 -3.43 -2.00 14.89
CA LEU A 87 -4.52 -1.34 15.58
C LEU A 87 -4.03 -0.14 16.39
N GLN A 88 -2.97 -0.34 17.21
CA GLN A 88 -2.36 0.74 17.97
C GLN A 88 -1.94 1.90 17.07
N ARG A 89 -1.29 1.61 15.95
CA ARG A 89 -0.87 2.64 14.98
C ARG A 89 -2.03 3.40 14.37
N ILE A 90 -3.15 2.74 14.11
CA ILE A 90 -4.37 3.37 13.58
C ILE A 90 -4.96 4.30 14.63
N LEU A 91 -5.06 3.86 15.88
CA LEU A 91 -5.62 4.66 16.98
C LEU A 91 -4.76 5.88 17.33
N GLU A 92 -3.45 5.77 17.18
CA GLU A 92 -2.49 6.85 17.47
C GLU A 92 -2.16 7.72 16.26
N ARG A 93 -2.72 7.41 15.07
CA ARG A 93 -2.44 8.15 13.85
C ARG A 93 -3.06 9.54 13.85
N TRP A 94 -2.24 10.51 13.44
CA TRP A 94 -2.65 11.87 13.12
C TRP A 94 -2.19 12.22 11.70
N THR A 95 -2.96 13.02 11.01
CA THR A 95 -2.70 13.33 9.60
C THR A 95 -2.81 14.83 9.35
N HIS A 96 -1.83 15.40 8.69
CA HIS A 96 -1.96 16.72 8.09
C HIS A 96 -2.71 16.56 6.76
N MET A 97 -4.00 16.88 6.75
CA MET A 97 -4.90 16.56 5.63
C MET A 97 -4.47 17.19 4.30
N PRO A 98 -3.96 18.46 4.22
CA PRO A 98 -3.55 19.04 2.95
C PRO A 98 -2.36 18.33 2.29
N SER A 99 -1.33 17.96 3.06
CA SER A 99 -0.13 17.30 2.50
C SER A 99 -0.22 15.77 2.50
N GLY A 100 -1.05 15.19 3.36
CA GLY A 100 -1.12 13.75 3.60
C GLY A 100 -0.01 13.22 4.52
N ARG A 101 0.84 14.08 5.14
CA ARG A 101 1.83 13.66 6.13
C ARG A 101 1.15 12.99 7.31
N VAL A 102 1.78 11.94 7.80
CA VAL A 102 1.26 11.12 8.88
C VAL A 102 2.22 11.14 10.06
N TYR A 103 1.66 11.33 11.23
CA TYR A 103 2.33 11.23 12.53
C TYR A 103 1.70 10.10 13.33
N ASN A 104 2.46 9.55 14.25
CA ASN A 104 1.99 8.53 15.18
C ASN A 104 2.60 8.80 16.54
N LEU A 105 1.78 8.82 17.59
CA LEU A 105 2.23 9.27 18.91
C LEU A 105 3.34 8.42 19.51
N SER A 106 3.34 7.10 19.25
CA SER A 106 4.35 6.18 19.80
C SER A 106 5.59 6.03 18.88
N PHE A 107 5.45 6.18 17.56
CA PHE A 107 6.52 5.82 16.62
C PHE A 107 7.14 7.03 15.93
N ASN A 108 6.36 8.05 15.62
CA ASN A 108 6.79 9.25 14.91
C ASN A 108 5.95 10.44 15.37
N PRO A 109 6.10 10.89 16.63
CA PRO A 109 5.31 11.99 17.15
C PRO A 109 5.68 13.32 16.48
N PRO A 110 4.72 14.25 16.33
CA PRO A 110 5.03 15.59 15.89
C PRO A 110 5.85 16.32 16.97
N LYS A 111 6.70 17.26 16.58
CA LYS A 111 7.51 18.09 17.51
C LYS A 111 6.64 18.88 18.47
N ARG A 112 5.46 19.30 18.01
CA ARG A 112 4.41 19.93 18.83
C ARG A 112 3.13 19.13 18.70
N ALA A 113 2.55 18.76 19.83
CA ALA A 113 1.31 17.98 19.84
C ALA A 113 0.21 18.65 18.97
N GLY A 114 -0.39 17.88 18.06
CA GLY A 114 -1.47 18.31 17.21
C GLY A 114 -1.10 19.24 16.05
N ILE A 115 0.19 19.49 15.78
CA ILE A 115 0.67 20.45 14.78
C ILE A 115 1.62 19.75 13.78
N ASP A 116 1.44 20.04 12.51
CA ASP A 116 2.32 19.58 11.44
C ASP A 116 3.70 20.26 11.50
N ASP A 117 4.77 19.48 11.48
CA ASP A 117 6.14 19.95 11.67
C ASP A 117 6.68 20.85 10.54
N VAL A 118 6.04 20.80 9.37
CA VAL A 118 6.49 21.53 8.18
C VAL A 118 5.71 22.81 7.97
N THR A 119 4.38 22.75 8.11
CA THR A 119 3.50 23.89 7.81
C THR A 119 3.05 24.64 9.06
N GLY A 120 3.10 24.01 10.24
CA GLY A 120 2.55 24.57 11.46
C GLY A 120 1.01 24.51 11.54
N GLU A 121 0.37 23.83 10.60
CA GLU A 121 -1.09 23.66 10.56
C GLU A 121 -1.56 22.52 11.47
N PRO A 122 -2.84 22.50 11.86
CA PRO A 122 -3.38 21.45 12.72
C PRO A 122 -3.33 20.05 12.09
N LEU A 123 -3.13 19.05 12.93
CA LEU A 123 -3.29 17.64 12.59
C LEU A 123 -4.70 17.17 12.92
N GLU A 124 -5.22 16.26 12.11
CA GLU A 124 -6.57 15.73 12.27
C GLU A 124 -6.56 14.19 12.33
N LYS A 125 -7.56 13.62 12.98
CA LYS A 125 -7.86 12.18 12.91
C LYS A 125 -8.60 11.90 11.60
N ARG A 126 -8.38 10.71 11.04
CA ARG A 126 -9.21 10.24 9.93
C ARG A 126 -10.50 9.62 10.48
N ASP A 127 -11.62 9.83 9.80
CA ASP A 127 -12.91 9.27 10.19
C ASP A 127 -12.92 7.73 10.22
N ASP A 128 -12.01 7.12 9.44
CA ASP A 128 -11.85 5.68 9.33
C ASP A 128 -10.83 5.08 10.31
N ASP A 129 -10.26 5.90 11.23
CA ASP A 129 -9.30 5.47 12.25
C ASP A 129 -10.01 5.08 13.56
N ASN A 130 -10.75 3.99 13.52
CA ASN A 130 -11.46 3.42 14.68
C ASN A 130 -11.42 1.88 14.68
N PRO A 131 -11.62 1.23 15.85
CA PRO A 131 -11.53 -0.21 15.99
C PRO A 131 -12.53 -0.99 15.11
N GLU A 132 -13.74 -0.45 14.92
CA GLU A 132 -14.78 -1.12 14.14
C GLU A 132 -14.41 -1.19 12.65
N THR A 133 -13.92 -0.07 12.09
CA THR A 133 -13.45 -0.02 10.71
C THR A 133 -12.19 -0.88 10.54
N PHE A 134 -11.30 -0.90 11.53
CA PHE A 134 -10.14 -1.77 11.54
C PHE A 134 -10.54 -3.23 11.48
N LYS A 135 -11.45 -3.69 12.36
CA LYS A 135 -11.92 -5.07 12.36
C LYS A 135 -12.48 -5.47 11.00
N LYS A 136 -13.35 -4.66 10.39
CA LYS A 136 -13.89 -4.93 9.06
C LYS A 136 -12.80 -5.07 7.99
N ARG A 137 -11.72 -4.26 8.09
CA ARG A 137 -10.59 -4.34 7.16
C ARG A 137 -9.79 -5.61 7.33
N ILE A 138 -9.53 -6.03 8.57
CA ILE A 138 -8.83 -7.27 8.87
C ILE A 138 -9.66 -8.49 8.42
N ASP A 139 -10.95 -8.52 8.75
CA ASP A 139 -11.85 -9.57 8.28
C ASP A 139 -11.87 -9.68 6.74
N ASN A 140 -11.89 -8.54 6.04
CA ASN A 140 -11.80 -8.50 4.57
C ASN A 140 -10.43 -8.96 4.06
N PHE A 141 -9.34 -8.59 4.74
CA PHE A 141 -8.00 -9.01 4.38
C PHE A 141 -7.88 -10.54 4.43
N HIS A 142 -8.24 -11.16 5.53
CA HIS A 142 -8.19 -12.62 5.69
C HIS A 142 -9.09 -13.36 4.70
N ARG A 143 -10.27 -12.81 4.42
CA ARG A 143 -11.24 -13.48 3.54
C ARG A 143 -10.90 -13.33 2.06
N VAL A 144 -10.30 -12.23 1.64
CA VAL A 144 -10.18 -11.87 0.23
C VAL A 144 -8.72 -11.67 -0.19
N THR A 145 -7.92 -10.94 0.59
CA THR A 145 -6.57 -10.55 0.17
C THR A 145 -5.54 -11.64 0.49
N GLU A 146 -5.65 -12.29 1.63
CA GLU A 146 -4.72 -13.33 2.03
C GLU A 146 -4.73 -14.56 1.09
N PRO A 147 -5.88 -15.08 0.62
CA PRO A 147 -5.90 -16.11 -0.41
C PRO A 147 -5.18 -15.68 -1.70
N MET A 148 -5.40 -14.46 -2.18
CA MET A 148 -4.71 -13.90 -3.34
C MET A 148 -3.19 -13.81 -3.11
N ILE A 149 -2.74 -13.40 -1.92
CA ILE A 149 -1.32 -13.38 -1.55
C ILE A 149 -0.72 -14.80 -1.63
N ASN A 150 -1.45 -15.82 -1.18
CA ASN A 150 -1.00 -17.21 -1.23
C ASN A 150 -0.81 -17.71 -2.67
N LEU A 151 -1.67 -17.31 -3.61
CA LEU A 151 -1.48 -17.61 -5.04
C LEU A 151 -0.22 -16.93 -5.60
N LEU A 152 0.02 -15.67 -5.24
CA LEU A 152 1.22 -14.94 -5.67
C LEU A 152 2.52 -15.52 -5.06
N ARG A 153 2.45 -16.15 -3.89
CA ARG A 153 3.60 -16.81 -3.25
C ARG A 153 4.09 -18.00 -4.04
N GLU A 154 3.19 -18.72 -4.70
CA GLU A 154 3.50 -19.88 -5.53
C GLU A 154 3.88 -19.50 -6.97
N ALA A 155 3.64 -18.26 -7.38
CA ALA A 155 3.91 -17.79 -8.72
C ALA A 155 5.42 -17.58 -8.95
N PRO A 156 5.97 -18.01 -10.11
CA PRO A 156 7.35 -17.72 -10.46
C PRO A 156 7.53 -16.22 -10.77
N CYS A 157 8.71 -15.68 -10.47
CA CYS A 157 9.03 -14.31 -10.87
C CYS A 157 9.31 -14.25 -12.38
N PRO A 158 8.60 -13.42 -13.18
CA PRO A 158 8.83 -13.35 -14.62
C PRO A 158 10.25 -12.94 -15.02
N LEU A 159 10.90 -12.08 -14.22
CA LEU A 159 12.26 -11.60 -14.48
C LEU A 159 13.36 -12.46 -13.83
N HIS A 160 13.00 -13.26 -12.84
CA HIS A 160 13.93 -14.08 -12.05
C HIS A 160 13.30 -15.44 -11.75
N PRO A 161 13.27 -16.37 -12.75
CA PRO A 161 12.58 -17.67 -12.60
C PRO A 161 13.06 -18.53 -11.42
N ASP A 162 14.32 -18.35 -11.01
CA ASP A 162 14.92 -19.05 -9.86
C ASP A 162 14.59 -18.41 -8.51
N SER A 163 13.79 -17.36 -8.49
CA SER A 163 13.41 -16.63 -7.29
C SER A 163 11.88 -16.52 -7.17
N PRO A 164 11.30 -16.58 -5.96
CA PRO A 164 9.86 -16.42 -5.80
C PRO A 164 9.43 -15.00 -6.17
N LEU A 165 8.26 -14.85 -6.78
CA LEU A 165 7.71 -13.51 -7.07
C LEU A 165 7.45 -12.73 -5.78
N LEU A 166 6.91 -13.38 -4.75
CA LEU A 166 6.55 -12.78 -3.48
C LEU A 166 7.59 -13.08 -2.40
N VAL A 167 7.90 -12.08 -1.59
CA VAL A 167 8.74 -12.18 -0.39
C VAL A 167 7.98 -11.64 0.83
N ASP A 168 7.93 -12.48 1.87
CA ASP A 168 7.39 -12.09 3.18
C ASP A 168 8.44 -11.36 4.01
N ILE A 169 8.11 -10.18 4.54
CA ILE A 169 9.00 -9.41 5.42
C ILE A 169 8.27 -9.08 6.72
N GLY A 170 8.68 -9.74 7.81
CA GLY A 170 8.13 -9.51 9.14
C GLY A 170 8.85 -8.43 9.92
N GLY A 171 8.08 -7.61 10.65
CA GLY A 171 8.61 -6.62 11.58
C GLY A 171 7.54 -5.69 12.13
N GLU A 172 7.77 -5.20 13.35
CA GLU A 172 6.84 -4.29 14.02
C GLU A 172 7.05 -2.82 13.66
N THR A 173 8.24 -2.45 13.21
CA THR A 173 8.58 -1.06 12.85
C THR A 173 9.25 -0.97 11.50
N SER A 174 9.23 0.21 10.92
CA SER A 174 9.95 0.50 9.66
C SER A 174 11.45 0.25 9.80
N ASP A 175 12.02 0.53 10.96
CA ASP A 175 13.46 0.33 11.23
C ASP A 175 13.84 -1.15 11.23
N ILE A 176 12.93 -2.05 11.63
CA ILE A 176 13.12 -3.50 11.55
C ILE A 176 12.89 -4.03 10.13
N ILE A 177 11.91 -3.48 9.44
CA ILE A 177 11.49 -3.90 8.09
C ILE A 177 12.47 -3.41 7.03
N TRP A 178 12.89 -2.15 7.12
CA TRP A 178 13.68 -1.50 6.08
C TRP A 178 14.99 -2.20 5.73
N PRO A 179 15.86 -2.61 6.69
CA PRO A 179 17.07 -3.34 6.35
C PRO A 179 16.81 -4.64 5.58
N LYS A 180 15.77 -5.39 5.96
CA LYS A 180 15.37 -6.64 5.30
C LYS A 180 14.87 -6.38 3.87
N LEU A 181 14.07 -5.33 3.69
CA LEU A 181 13.57 -4.93 2.38
C LEU A 181 14.72 -4.46 1.48
N LEU A 182 15.64 -3.67 2.03
CA LEU A 182 16.81 -3.18 1.30
C LEU A 182 17.68 -4.35 0.80
N ASP A 183 17.90 -5.36 1.64
CA ASP A 183 18.62 -6.58 1.29
C ASP A 183 17.98 -7.30 0.09
N VAL A 184 16.65 -7.48 0.13
CA VAL A 184 15.89 -8.08 -0.98
C VAL A 184 16.03 -7.26 -2.26
N ILE A 185 15.90 -5.93 -2.16
CA ILE A 185 16.04 -5.03 -3.30
C ILE A 185 17.45 -5.10 -3.89
N GLN A 186 18.49 -5.04 -3.07
CA GLN A 186 19.87 -5.10 -3.52
C GLN A 186 20.24 -6.45 -4.17
N GLN A 187 19.68 -7.54 -3.70
CA GLN A 187 19.86 -8.85 -4.29
C GLN A 187 19.17 -8.99 -5.65
N ARG A 188 17.97 -8.45 -5.77
CA ARG A 188 17.16 -8.55 -6.99
C ARG A 188 17.51 -7.52 -8.06
N PHE A 189 17.79 -6.31 -7.65
CA PHE A 189 18.01 -5.15 -8.52
C PHE A 189 19.45 -4.69 -8.42
N ARG A 190 20.37 -5.46 -9.01
CA ARG A 190 21.82 -5.20 -8.95
C ARG A 190 22.21 -3.83 -9.45
N HIS A 191 21.45 -3.23 -10.37
CA HIS A 191 21.68 -1.88 -10.87
C HIS A 191 21.40 -0.79 -9.81
N LEU A 192 20.67 -1.11 -8.75
CA LEU A 192 20.43 -0.22 -7.60
C LEU A 192 21.48 -0.39 -6.47
N GLN A 193 22.48 -1.27 -6.67
CA GLN A 193 23.60 -1.43 -5.73
C GLN A 193 24.43 -0.15 -5.73
N GLY A 194 24.32 0.67 -4.71
CA GLY A 194 25.03 1.94 -4.56
C GLY A 194 24.15 3.10 -4.08
N VAL A 195 22.86 2.91 -3.99
CA VAL A 195 21.97 3.82 -3.28
C VAL A 195 22.27 3.70 -1.79
N LYS A 196 23.05 4.65 -1.27
CA LYS A 196 23.33 4.72 0.17
C LYS A 196 22.05 5.06 0.92
N SER A 197 21.78 4.31 1.96
CA SER A 197 20.74 4.53 2.98
C SER A 197 20.81 5.91 3.61
#